data_c0a80060df5ea28f82a867641b051f4a
#
_entry.id   c0a80060df5ea28f82a867641b051f4a
#
_cell.length_a   1.000
_cell.length_b   1.000
_cell.length_c   1.000
_cell.angle_alpha   90.00
_cell.angle_beta   90.00
_cell.angle_gamma   90.00
#
_symmetry.space_group_name_H-M   'P 1'
#
loop_
_entity.id
_entity.type
_entity.pdbx_description
1 polymer ?
#
loop_
_entity_poly.entity_id
_entity_poly.type
_entity_poly.pdbx_seq_one_letter_code
_entity_poly.pdbx_strand_id
1 'polypeptide(L)'
;GEFWGFVDWGAGCLALSVAVVFSFLLGVRTGRIRERNESVRSRIRQNKANMYRYKQQLASYQEQVVRLERERDSLVIRSEAYDRIETELTAYRQKMEQLEREILVLSGDNNLLDNATGKVDVDVPKLLCALKDDPLHVNPSKEEWSEIIGMTDLLFNNFLTDLRNKYSITR
;
A
#
# COMPACT_ATOMS: atom_id res chain seq x y z
N GLY A 1 -61.39 -14.50 -27.09
CA GLY A 1 -60.36 -13.44 -27.18
C GLY A 1 -59.73 -13.04 -25.84
N GLU A 2 -60.34 -13.31 -24.70
CA GLU A 2 -59.85 -12.83 -23.39
C GLU A 2 -58.79 -13.74 -22.73
N PHE A 3 -58.71 -14.99 -23.14
CA PHE A 3 -57.77 -15.95 -22.56
C PHE A 3 -56.31 -15.67 -22.94
N TRP A 4 -56.05 -15.10 -24.10
CA TRP A 4 -54.68 -14.76 -24.56
C TRP A 4 -54.12 -13.53 -23.88
N GLY A 5 -54.95 -12.58 -23.48
CA GLY A 5 -54.47 -11.39 -22.75
C GLY A 5 -53.97 -11.71 -21.34
N PHE A 6 -54.54 -12.75 -20.67
CA PHE A 6 -54.13 -13.16 -19.32
C PHE A 6 -52.81 -13.91 -19.30
N VAL A 7 -52.52 -14.67 -20.39
CA VAL A 7 -51.25 -15.41 -20.54
C VAL A 7 -50.10 -14.45 -20.83
N ASP A 8 -50.32 -13.39 -21.60
CA ASP A 8 -49.32 -12.37 -21.90
C ASP A 8 -48.94 -11.54 -20.65
N TRP A 9 -49.91 -11.19 -19.81
CA TRP A 9 -49.68 -10.49 -18.55
C TRP A 9 -48.89 -11.36 -17.54
N GLY A 10 -49.21 -12.62 -17.42
CA GLY A 10 -48.51 -13.56 -16.56
C GLY A 10 -47.06 -13.79 -16.98
N ALA A 11 -46.83 -13.93 -18.29
CA ALA A 11 -45.49 -14.08 -18.84
C ALA A 11 -44.65 -12.82 -18.66
N GLY A 12 -45.24 -11.64 -18.81
CA GLY A 12 -44.56 -10.36 -18.57
C GLY A 12 -44.16 -10.14 -17.11
N CYS A 13 -45.02 -10.48 -16.16
CA CYS A 13 -44.73 -10.39 -14.73
C CYS A 13 -43.65 -11.39 -14.30
N LEU A 14 -43.66 -12.59 -14.85
CA LEU A 14 -42.59 -13.58 -14.58
C LEU A 14 -41.25 -13.14 -15.16
N ALA A 15 -41.22 -12.60 -16.38
CA ALA A 15 -40.00 -12.08 -16.99
C ALA A 15 -39.38 -10.91 -16.18
N LEU A 16 -40.24 -9.98 -15.71
CA LEU A 16 -39.80 -8.87 -14.86
C LEU A 16 -39.26 -9.33 -13.52
N SER A 17 -39.93 -10.28 -12.86
CA SER A 17 -39.44 -10.79 -11.56
C SER A 17 -38.10 -11.55 -11.70
N VAL A 18 -37.95 -12.32 -12.78
CA VAL A 18 -36.67 -12.99 -13.08
C VAL A 18 -35.56 -11.96 -13.36
N ALA A 19 -35.86 -10.91 -14.13
CA ALA A 19 -34.88 -9.86 -14.41
C ALA A 19 -34.45 -9.09 -13.16
N VAL A 20 -35.39 -8.79 -12.23
CA VAL A 20 -35.09 -8.12 -10.96
C VAL A 20 -34.22 -9.01 -10.06
N VAL A 21 -34.56 -10.30 -9.93
CA VAL A 21 -33.77 -11.26 -9.15
C VAL A 21 -32.37 -11.42 -9.73
N PHE A 22 -32.26 -11.52 -11.06
CA PHE A 22 -30.97 -11.63 -11.73
C PHE A 22 -30.11 -10.38 -11.56
N SER A 23 -30.71 -9.19 -11.69
CA SER A 23 -30.02 -7.92 -11.43
C SER A 23 -29.56 -7.78 -10.00
N PHE A 24 -30.38 -8.22 -9.04
CA PHE A 24 -30.01 -8.23 -7.62
C PHE A 24 -28.85 -9.19 -7.34
N LEU A 25 -28.89 -10.41 -7.88
CA LEU A 25 -27.82 -11.39 -7.75
C LEU A 25 -26.51 -10.91 -8.37
N LEU A 26 -26.58 -10.27 -9.55
CA LEU A 26 -25.41 -9.65 -10.19
C LEU A 26 -24.87 -8.49 -9.34
N GLY A 27 -25.74 -7.65 -8.80
CA GLY A 27 -25.36 -6.55 -7.91
C GLY A 27 -24.66 -7.02 -6.65
N VAL A 28 -25.17 -8.06 -6.00
CA VAL A 28 -24.55 -8.68 -4.81
C VAL A 28 -23.22 -9.32 -5.16
N ARG A 29 -23.12 -10.01 -6.30
CA ARG A 29 -21.88 -10.64 -6.75
C ARG A 29 -20.81 -9.62 -7.09
N THR A 30 -21.15 -8.55 -7.79
CA THR A 30 -20.20 -7.46 -8.11
C THR A 30 -19.78 -6.68 -6.86
N GLY A 31 -20.69 -6.46 -5.91
CA GLY A 31 -20.39 -5.87 -4.61
C GLY A 31 -19.35 -6.67 -3.82
N ARG A 32 -19.53 -7.98 -3.71
CA ARG A 32 -18.57 -8.89 -3.02
C ARG A 32 -17.19 -8.90 -3.68
N ILE A 33 -17.14 -8.90 -5.01
CA ILE A 33 -15.86 -8.85 -5.75
C ILE A 33 -15.18 -7.51 -5.50
N ARG A 34 -15.93 -6.40 -5.48
CA ARG A 34 -15.39 -5.07 -5.21
C ARG A 34 -14.82 -4.96 -3.80
N GLU A 35 -15.56 -5.40 -2.78
CA GLU A 35 -15.09 -5.43 -1.39
C GLU A 35 -13.82 -6.27 -1.22
N ARG A 36 -13.77 -7.44 -1.86
CA ARG A 36 -12.59 -8.31 -1.85
C ARG A 36 -11.38 -7.63 -2.48
N ASN A 37 -11.57 -6.96 -3.61
CA ASN A 37 -10.51 -6.23 -4.29
C ASN A 37 -10.03 -5.00 -3.47
N GLU A 38 -10.92 -4.30 -2.80
CA GLU A 38 -10.56 -3.18 -1.91
C GLU A 38 -9.75 -3.66 -0.70
N SER A 39 -10.14 -4.78 -0.10
CA SER A 39 -9.40 -5.43 1.00
C SER A 39 -7.98 -5.82 0.57
N VAL A 40 -7.83 -6.46 -0.60
CA VAL A 40 -6.52 -6.83 -1.13
C VAL A 40 -5.66 -5.60 -1.43
N ARG A 41 -6.24 -4.56 -2.06
CA ARG A 41 -5.54 -3.30 -2.31
C ARG A 41 -5.08 -2.62 -1.01
N SER A 42 -5.92 -2.62 0.02
CA SER A 42 -5.56 -2.09 1.34
C SER A 42 -4.36 -2.83 1.94
N ARG A 43 -4.33 -4.17 1.81
CA ARG A 43 -3.21 -5.00 2.28
C ARG A 43 -1.93 -4.72 1.52
N ILE A 44 -1.99 -4.60 0.19
CA ILE A 44 -0.84 -4.23 -0.64
C ILE A 44 -0.29 -2.87 -0.23
N ARG A 45 -1.17 -1.88 -0.04
CA ARG A 45 -0.79 -0.53 0.39
C ARG A 45 -0.12 -0.53 1.76
N GLN A 46 -0.67 -1.29 2.72
CA GLN A 46 -0.07 -1.46 4.04
C GLN A 46 1.34 -2.08 3.97
N ASN A 47 1.50 -3.13 3.17
CA ASN A 47 2.78 -3.78 2.96
C ASN A 47 3.80 -2.83 2.33
N LYS A 48 3.41 -2.05 1.31
CA LYS A 48 4.26 -1.04 0.68
C LYS A 48 4.70 0.05 1.66
N ALA A 49 3.78 0.54 2.51
CA ALA A 49 4.10 1.51 3.55
C ALA A 49 5.10 0.95 4.56
N ASN A 50 4.92 -0.29 5.00
CA ASN A 50 5.84 -0.96 5.91
C ASN A 50 7.22 -1.18 5.25
N MET A 51 7.27 -1.64 4.01
CA MET A 51 8.52 -1.77 3.24
C MET A 51 9.26 -0.44 3.13
N TYR A 52 8.54 0.66 2.88
CA TYR A 52 9.14 1.99 2.82
C TYR A 52 9.76 2.39 4.16
N ARG A 53 9.05 2.19 5.27
CA ARG A 53 9.58 2.43 6.63
C ARG A 53 10.83 1.60 6.91
N TYR A 54 10.81 0.31 6.58
CA TYR A 54 11.94 -0.58 6.81
C TYR A 54 13.15 -0.20 5.96
N LYS A 55 12.94 0.18 4.70
CA LYS A 55 14.02 0.69 3.84
C LYS A 55 14.66 1.96 4.39
N GLN A 56 13.87 2.87 4.95
CA GLN A 56 14.40 4.08 5.60
C GLN A 56 15.19 3.74 6.87
N GLN A 57 14.69 2.81 7.70
CA GLN A 57 15.44 2.35 8.89
C GLN A 57 16.73 1.64 8.48
N LEU A 58 16.70 0.82 7.44
CA LEU A 58 17.87 0.14 6.91
C LEU A 58 18.96 1.14 6.48
N ALA A 59 18.57 2.18 5.72
CA ALA A 59 19.49 3.24 5.29
C ALA A 59 20.10 3.98 6.49
N SER A 60 19.30 4.27 7.53
CA SER A 60 19.79 4.90 8.76
C SER A 60 20.78 4.01 9.50
N TYR A 61 20.53 2.71 9.60
CA TYR A 61 21.46 1.78 10.23
C TYR A 61 22.75 1.60 9.41
N GLN A 62 22.68 1.57 8.09
CA GLN A 62 23.85 1.55 7.21
C GLN A 62 24.74 2.77 7.46
N GLU A 63 24.17 3.96 7.57
CA GLU A 63 24.92 5.17 7.88
C GLU A 63 25.59 5.10 9.25
N GLN A 64 24.90 4.58 10.26
CA GLN A 64 25.48 4.39 11.59
C GLN A 64 26.62 3.36 11.60
N VAL A 65 26.47 2.25 10.88
CA VAL A 65 27.53 1.25 10.71
C VAL A 65 28.78 1.89 10.12
N VAL A 66 28.63 2.64 9.01
CA VAL A 66 29.77 3.32 8.38
C VAL A 66 30.45 4.31 9.32
N ARG A 67 29.67 5.04 10.12
CA ARG A 67 30.23 5.97 11.12
C ARG A 67 31.02 5.23 12.20
N LEU A 68 30.46 4.18 12.78
CA LEU A 68 31.10 3.39 13.84
C LEU A 68 32.35 2.64 13.34
N GLU A 69 32.31 2.17 12.09
CA GLU A 69 33.51 1.56 11.47
C GLU A 69 34.64 2.56 11.34
N ARG A 70 34.39 3.80 10.92
CA ARG A 70 35.39 4.86 10.86
C ARG A 70 35.92 5.20 12.25
N GLU A 71 35.07 5.27 13.26
CA GLU A 71 35.44 5.54 14.61
C GLU A 71 36.31 4.40 15.17
N ARG A 72 35.92 3.15 15.00
CA ARG A 72 36.69 1.96 15.36
C ARG A 72 38.08 1.97 14.72
N ASP A 73 38.17 2.25 13.43
CA ASP A 73 39.41 2.23 12.67
C ASP A 73 40.34 3.39 13.08
N SER A 74 39.81 4.45 13.69
CA SER A 74 40.62 5.55 14.27
C SER A 74 41.24 5.21 15.64
N LEU A 75 40.80 4.13 16.30
CA LEU A 75 41.31 3.72 17.59
C LEU A 75 42.60 2.90 17.45
N VAL A 76 43.71 3.43 17.93
CA VAL A 76 45.03 2.84 17.79
C VAL A 76 45.28 1.68 18.79
N ILE A 77 44.50 1.61 19.87
CA ILE A 77 44.66 0.62 20.96
C ILE A 77 43.30 -0.04 21.24
N ARG A 78 43.32 -1.36 21.43
CA ARG A 78 42.20 -2.15 21.91
C ARG A 78 41.81 -1.73 23.33
N SER A 79 40.84 -0.83 23.41
CA SER A 79 40.35 -0.26 24.66
C SER A 79 38.87 -0.68 24.87
N GLU A 80 38.33 -0.41 26.08
CA GLU A 80 36.90 -0.60 26.35
C GLU A 80 36.00 0.11 25.30
N ALA A 81 36.46 1.22 24.73
CA ALA A 81 35.78 1.92 23.67
C ALA A 81 35.68 1.08 22.38
N TYR A 82 36.73 0.37 22.01
CA TYR A 82 36.75 -0.54 20.87
C TYR A 82 35.75 -1.68 21.05
N ASP A 83 35.75 -2.34 22.21
CA ASP A 83 34.84 -3.45 22.50
C ASP A 83 33.36 -2.99 22.50
N ARG A 84 33.10 -1.77 22.98
CA ARG A 84 31.78 -1.16 22.95
C ARG A 84 31.30 -0.93 21.50
N ILE A 85 32.17 -0.36 20.66
CA ILE A 85 31.84 -0.11 19.24
C ILE A 85 31.61 -1.42 18.51
N GLU A 86 32.37 -2.47 18.71
CA GLU A 86 32.17 -3.80 18.14
C GLU A 86 30.82 -4.40 18.56
N THR A 87 30.41 -4.21 19.79
CA THR A 87 29.10 -4.66 20.29
C THR A 87 27.96 -3.91 19.59
N GLU A 88 28.06 -2.60 19.44
CA GLU A 88 27.08 -1.78 18.73
C GLU A 88 27.01 -2.15 17.24
N LEU A 89 28.14 -2.33 16.58
CA LEU A 89 28.21 -2.77 15.18
C LEU A 89 27.49 -4.10 14.99
N THR A 90 27.72 -5.06 15.86
CA THR A 90 27.06 -6.37 15.81
C THR A 90 25.54 -6.23 15.95
N ALA A 91 25.09 -5.40 16.91
CA ALA A 91 23.67 -5.15 17.12
C ALA A 91 23.00 -4.48 15.90
N TYR A 92 23.64 -3.50 15.27
CA TYR A 92 23.11 -2.86 14.07
C TYR A 92 23.08 -3.81 12.88
N ARG A 93 24.10 -4.62 12.67
CA ARG A 93 24.12 -5.65 11.61
C ARG A 93 22.98 -6.66 11.77
N GLN A 94 22.73 -7.12 12.98
CA GLN A 94 21.59 -8.03 13.26
C GLN A 94 20.24 -7.38 12.95
N LYS A 95 20.07 -6.11 13.33
CA LYS A 95 18.84 -5.36 13.00
C LYS A 95 18.66 -5.19 11.49
N MET A 96 19.75 -4.90 10.78
CA MET A 96 19.73 -4.80 9.31
C MET A 96 19.29 -6.10 8.65
N GLU A 97 19.87 -7.23 9.05
CA GLU A 97 19.48 -8.55 8.54
C GLU A 97 18.01 -8.89 8.82
N GLN A 98 17.50 -8.52 9.98
CA GLN A 98 16.10 -8.70 10.30
C GLN A 98 15.20 -7.88 9.38
N LEU A 99 15.51 -6.60 9.17
CA LEU A 99 14.74 -5.73 8.29
C LEU A 99 14.79 -6.18 6.84
N GLU A 100 15.94 -6.65 6.36
CA GLU A 100 16.07 -7.22 5.01
C GLU A 100 15.17 -8.45 4.82
N ARG A 101 15.10 -9.34 5.81
CA ARG A 101 14.18 -10.49 5.78
C ARG A 101 12.71 -10.05 5.75
N GLU A 102 12.33 -9.08 6.57
CA GLU A 102 10.95 -8.56 6.59
C GLU A 102 10.56 -7.91 5.26
N ILE A 103 11.48 -7.12 4.67
CA ILE A 103 11.28 -6.53 3.33
C ILE A 103 11.07 -7.63 2.28
N LEU A 104 11.86 -8.69 2.31
CA LEU A 104 11.77 -9.80 1.37
C LEU A 104 10.41 -10.53 1.48
N VAL A 105 9.95 -10.80 2.70
CA VAL A 105 8.64 -11.42 2.96
C VAL A 105 7.51 -10.55 2.43
N LEU A 106 7.51 -9.24 2.74
CA LEU A 106 6.48 -8.31 2.28
C LEU A 106 6.49 -8.14 0.76
N SER A 107 7.66 -8.15 0.15
CA SER A 107 7.79 -8.11 -1.32
C SER A 107 7.17 -9.36 -1.97
N GLY A 108 7.45 -10.55 -1.41
CA GLY A 108 6.84 -11.80 -1.86
C GLY A 108 5.32 -11.80 -1.71
N ASP A 109 4.82 -11.34 -0.58
CA ASP A 109 3.37 -11.20 -0.29
C ASP A 109 2.69 -10.26 -1.31
N ASN A 110 3.31 -9.12 -1.61
CA ASN A 110 2.78 -8.18 -2.60
C ASN A 110 2.74 -8.78 -4.00
N ASN A 111 3.77 -9.48 -4.43
CA ASN A 111 3.79 -10.14 -5.74
C ASN A 111 2.67 -11.17 -5.89
N LEU A 112 2.38 -11.93 -4.83
CA LEU A 112 1.26 -12.89 -4.83
C LEU A 112 -0.09 -12.18 -4.91
N LEU A 113 -0.26 -11.08 -4.18
CA LEU A 113 -1.50 -10.30 -4.15
C LEU A 113 -1.74 -9.56 -5.47
N ASP A 114 -0.71 -8.99 -6.08
CA ASP A 114 -0.78 -8.32 -7.39
C ASP A 114 -1.14 -9.32 -8.50
N ASN A 115 -0.55 -10.51 -8.50
CA ASN A 115 -0.90 -11.58 -9.44
C ASN A 115 -2.36 -12.03 -9.29
N ALA A 116 -2.88 -12.06 -8.07
CA ALA A 116 -4.27 -12.44 -7.80
C ALA A 116 -5.30 -11.38 -8.24
N THR A 117 -4.91 -10.12 -8.32
CA THR A 117 -5.80 -8.99 -8.65
C THR A 117 -5.62 -8.43 -10.06
N GLY A 118 -4.57 -8.82 -10.77
CA GLY A 118 -4.24 -8.32 -12.12
C GLY A 118 -4.00 -6.81 -12.16
N LYS A 119 -3.35 -6.24 -11.18
CA LYS A 119 -3.32 -4.81 -10.95
C LYS A 119 -2.03 -4.09 -11.29
N VAL A 120 -2.23 -2.83 -11.69
CA VAL A 120 -1.16 -1.86 -11.94
C VAL A 120 -0.44 -1.52 -10.64
N ASP A 121 0.87 -1.73 -10.65
CA ASP A 121 1.75 -1.32 -9.57
C ASP A 121 2.04 0.19 -9.66
N VAL A 122 1.50 0.96 -8.71
CA VAL A 122 1.78 2.40 -8.59
C VAL A 122 2.97 2.58 -7.66
N ASP A 123 4.08 3.03 -8.23
CA ASP A 123 5.27 3.40 -7.45
C ASP A 123 5.08 4.80 -6.84
N VAL A 124 4.40 4.85 -5.69
CA VAL A 124 4.07 6.11 -4.99
C VAL A 124 5.31 6.94 -4.64
N PRO A 125 6.43 6.38 -4.11
CA PRO A 125 7.64 7.15 -3.87
C PRO A 125 8.19 7.83 -5.12
N LYS A 126 8.25 7.12 -6.24
CA LYS A 126 8.71 7.68 -7.52
C LYS A 126 7.80 8.80 -8.01
N LEU A 127 6.49 8.61 -7.89
CA LEU A 127 5.49 9.60 -8.29
C LEU A 127 5.56 10.86 -7.41
N LEU A 128 5.78 10.71 -6.10
CA LEU A 128 5.99 11.85 -5.19
C LEU A 128 7.26 12.62 -5.49
N CYS A 129 8.36 11.93 -5.85
CA CYS A 129 9.58 12.59 -6.30
C CYS A 129 9.32 13.39 -7.59
N ALA A 130 8.65 12.81 -8.57
CA ALA A 130 8.29 13.48 -9.82
C ALA A 130 7.42 14.73 -9.57
N LEU A 131 6.41 14.63 -8.70
CA LEU A 131 5.58 15.76 -8.31
C LEU A 131 6.35 16.87 -7.59
N LYS A 132 7.35 16.52 -6.80
CA LYS A 132 8.22 17.49 -6.12
C LYS A 132 9.11 18.22 -7.13
N ASP A 133 9.67 17.51 -8.09
CA ASP A 133 10.65 18.05 -9.04
C ASP A 133 9.99 18.86 -10.16
N ASP A 134 8.81 18.42 -10.63
CA ASP A 134 8.07 19.09 -11.71
C ASP A 134 6.55 19.03 -11.50
N PRO A 135 6.01 19.84 -10.57
CA PRO A 135 4.58 19.80 -10.22
C PRO A 135 3.65 20.26 -11.35
N LEU A 136 4.15 20.95 -12.36
CA LEU A 136 3.33 21.51 -13.45
C LEU A 136 3.10 20.50 -14.58
N HIS A 137 4.02 19.56 -14.78
CA HIS A 137 3.95 18.59 -15.89
C HIS A 137 3.55 17.20 -15.44
N VAL A 138 3.56 16.91 -14.13
CA VAL A 138 3.09 15.64 -13.57
C VAL A 138 1.61 15.76 -13.20
N ASN A 139 0.77 14.99 -13.88
CA ASN A 139 -0.68 14.97 -13.62
C ASN A 139 -1.12 13.54 -13.29
N PRO A 140 -1.06 13.14 -12.00
CA PRO A 140 -1.45 11.81 -11.59
C PRO A 140 -2.92 11.53 -11.90
N SER A 141 -3.21 10.31 -12.33
CA SER A 141 -4.57 9.81 -12.51
C SER A 141 -5.34 9.80 -11.18
N LYS A 142 -6.64 9.61 -11.24
CA LYS A 142 -7.48 9.51 -10.04
C LYS A 142 -7.06 8.31 -9.16
N GLU A 143 -6.68 7.21 -9.79
CA GLU A 143 -6.19 6.01 -9.14
C GLU A 143 -4.84 6.26 -8.45
N GLU A 144 -3.91 6.91 -9.13
CA GLU A 144 -2.61 7.28 -8.58
C GLU A 144 -2.76 8.25 -7.40
N TRP A 145 -3.63 9.25 -7.48
CA TRP A 145 -3.95 10.12 -6.35
C TRP A 145 -4.52 9.34 -5.17
N SER A 146 -5.39 8.39 -5.40
CA SER A 146 -5.93 7.54 -4.34
C SER A 146 -4.84 6.73 -3.63
N GLU A 147 -3.86 6.22 -4.37
CA GLU A 147 -2.73 5.48 -3.81
C GLU A 147 -1.77 6.41 -3.04
N ILE A 148 -1.47 7.62 -3.58
CA ILE A 148 -0.66 8.63 -2.88
C ILE A 148 -1.29 8.99 -1.54
N ILE A 149 -2.57 9.35 -1.52
CA ILE A 149 -3.29 9.74 -0.29
C ILE A 149 -3.29 8.59 0.70
N GLY A 150 -3.66 7.39 0.26
CA GLY A 150 -3.74 6.23 1.13
C GLY A 150 -2.39 5.82 1.73
N MET A 151 -1.31 5.88 0.95
CA MET A 151 0.03 5.57 1.45
C MET A 151 0.55 6.66 2.39
N THR A 152 0.31 7.93 2.06
CA THR A 152 0.68 9.06 2.92
C THR A 152 -0.03 8.99 4.28
N ASP A 153 -1.31 8.70 4.29
CA ASP A 153 -2.08 8.54 5.53
C ASP A 153 -1.58 7.35 6.39
N LEU A 154 -1.18 6.24 5.77
CA LEU A 154 -0.57 5.12 6.48
C LEU A 154 0.81 5.46 7.08
N LEU A 155 1.60 6.26 6.38
CA LEU A 155 2.94 6.66 6.84
C LEU A 155 2.89 7.74 7.92
N PHE A 156 1.92 8.65 7.86
CA PHE A 156 1.82 9.85 8.68
C PHE A 156 0.53 9.96 9.49
N ASN A 157 -0.01 8.82 9.95
CA ASN A 157 -1.16 8.74 10.87
C ASN A 157 -2.38 9.55 10.41
N ASN A 158 -2.86 9.29 9.20
CA ASN A 158 -4.04 9.95 8.59
C ASN A 158 -3.90 11.48 8.38
N PHE A 159 -2.67 11.96 8.24
CA PHE A 159 -2.37 13.39 8.10
C PHE A 159 -3.19 14.09 7.01
N LEU A 160 -3.27 13.52 5.80
CA LEU A 160 -4.01 14.14 4.69
C LEU A 160 -5.53 14.09 4.91
N THR A 161 -6.04 13.00 5.47
CA THR A 161 -7.45 12.88 5.82
C THR A 161 -7.83 13.88 6.90
N ASP A 162 -7.03 14.04 7.93
CA ASP A 162 -7.26 15.01 9.00
C ASP A 162 -7.16 16.44 8.49
N LEU A 163 -6.19 16.75 7.63
CA LEU A 163 -6.05 18.06 7.00
C LEU A 163 -7.29 18.41 6.18
N ARG A 164 -7.79 17.47 5.37
CA ARG A 164 -9.01 17.66 4.59
C ARG A 164 -10.22 17.91 5.46
N ASN A 165 -10.38 17.14 6.53
CA ASN A 165 -11.52 17.29 7.44
C ASN A 165 -11.46 18.62 8.20
N LYS A 166 -10.26 19.05 8.63
CA LYS A 166 -10.06 20.31 9.36
C LYS A 166 -10.34 21.54 8.52
N TYR A 167 -9.98 21.52 7.25
CA TYR A 167 -10.07 22.70 6.37
C TYR A 167 -11.20 22.61 5.34
N SER A 168 -12.07 21.58 5.43
CA SER A 168 -13.21 21.35 4.52
C SER A 168 -12.82 21.46 3.04
N ILE A 169 -11.61 20.96 2.69
CA ILE A 169 -11.13 20.99 1.32
C ILE A 169 -11.95 20.01 0.51
N THR A 170 -12.96 20.53 -0.17
CA THR A 170 -13.75 19.78 -1.17
C THR A 170 -12.96 19.72 -2.48
N ARG A 171 -13.12 18.59 -3.17
CA ARG A 171 -12.60 18.41 -4.53
C ARG A 171 -13.34 19.26 -5.54
#